data_d083d4bb000e64193fa95f0ccc76c8b5
#
_entry.id   d083d4bb000e64193fa95f0ccc76c8b5
#
_cell.length_a   1.000
_cell.length_b   1.000
_cell.length_c   1.000
_cell.angle_alpha   90.00
_cell.angle_beta   90.00
_cell.angle_gamma   90.00
#
_symmetry.space_group_name_H-M   'P 1'
#
loop_
_entity.id
_entity.type
_entity.pdbx_description
1 polymer ?
#
loop_
_entity_poly.entity_id
_entity_poly.type
_entity_poly.pdbx_seq_one_letter_code
_entity_poly.pdbx_strand_id
1 'polypeptide(L)'
;MGRSKASSGATASPGPSTESNSNSMASAEVKIRELLKELFKLIHSVQEERARGEHNLSNISKTHERMQQEQRITPYYKNKLRGLYNTAMQDAEAEAELLRKALDKISDIKSIRENRRQDSDRPKQIMRRGVLMSMLQQNAVTLPLWVSKPGEKPPPLCGAVAADNTYVAKTGDKVAARVKSQDGEENWILAEVVSFNSNSNKYEVDDIDAEEGKERHSISKRRVVPLPIWKANPDTDPEALFPKGTLMLSLYPQTTCFYRAIVDEPPKGPQDDYSVLFEDTSYADGYSPPLMVAQRYVIACKDDKKK
;
A
#
# COMPACT_ATOMS: atom_id res chain seq x y z
N MET A 1 -33.93 46.90 56.43
CA MET A 1 -32.46 47.03 56.20
C MET A 1 -31.95 45.70 55.67
N GLY A 2 -31.62 45.61 54.41
CA GLY A 2 -31.11 44.40 53.79
C GLY A 2 -30.45 44.76 52.47
N ARG A 3 -29.14 44.67 52.42
CA ARG A 3 -28.27 45.08 51.31
C ARG A 3 -28.26 44.01 50.21
N SER A 4 -28.61 44.40 49.00
CA SER A 4 -28.35 43.67 47.76
C SER A 4 -26.88 43.67 47.45
N LYS A 5 -26.32 42.50 47.06
CA LYS A 5 -25.01 42.34 46.43
C LYS A 5 -25.25 41.95 44.98
N ALA A 6 -24.77 42.77 44.07
CA ALA A 6 -24.67 42.48 42.64
C ALA A 6 -23.52 41.50 42.37
N SER A 7 -23.79 40.48 41.56
CA SER A 7 -22.80 39.54 41.02
C SER A 7 -22.46 39.97 39.60
N SER A 8 -21.20 40.34 39.38
CA SER A 8 -20.64 40.69 38.11
C SER A 8 -20.42 39.41 37.29
N GLY A 9 -21.09 39.28 36.15
CA GLY A 9 -20.82 38.26 35.17
C GLY A 9 -19.54 38.56 34.41
N ALA A 10 -18.60 37.63 34.48
CA ALA A 10 -17.44 37.62 33.61
C ALA A 10 -17.77 36.93 32.30
N THR A 11 -17.80 37.70 31.22
CA THR A 11 -17.84 37.19 29.85
C THR A 11 -16.49 36.62 29.51
N ALA A 12 -16.42 35.27 29.35
CA ALA A 12 -15.25 34.60 28.79
C ALA A 12 -15.22 34.84 27.29
N SER A 13 -14.18 35.45 26.78
CA SER A 13 -13.86 35.56 25.35
C SER A 13 -13.51 34.19 24.80
N PRO A 14 -13.98 33.79 23.59
CA PRO A 14 -13.53 32.55 22.96
C PRO A 14 -12.06 32.69 22.51
N GLY A 15 -11.24 31.74 22.88
CA GLY A 15 -9.82 31.68 22.55
C GLY A 15 -9.55 31.46 21.03
N PRO A 16 -8.34 31.81 20.54
CA PRO A 16 -8.00 31.88 19.12
C PRO A 16 -7.75 30.54 18.42
N SER A 17 -8.14 29.40 18.99
CA SER A 17 -7.79 28.07 18.48
C SER A 17 -8.78 27.48 17.45
N THR A 18 -9.98 28.05 17.27
CA THR A 18 -11.00 27.54 16.33
C THR A 18 -10.89 28.14 14.91
N GLU A 19 -10.38 29.33 14.77
CA GLU A 19 -10.26 30.00 13.45
C GLU A 19 -9.04 29.51 12.64
N SER A 20 -7.93 29.13 13.28
CA SER A 20 -6.75 28.59 12.61
C SER A 20 -7.00 27.20 12.00
N ASN A 21 -7.82 26.38 12.64
CA ASN A 21 -8.14 25.02 12.16
C ASN A 21 -9.09 25.02 10.96
N SER A 22 -10.05 25.97 10.91
CA SER A 22 -10.96 26.11 9.77
C SER A 22 -10.27 26.62 8.50
N ASN A 23 -9.29 27.52 8.62
CA ASN A 23 -8.50 28.03 7.52
C ASN A 23 -7.53 26.98 6.94
N SER A 24 -6.93 26.16 7.78
CA SER A 24 -6.08 25.02 7.36
C SER A 24 -6.89 23.96 6.61
N MET A 25 -8.10 23.66 7.07
CA MET A 25 -9.00 22.71 6.41
C MET A 25 -9.47 23.20 5.03
N ALA A 26 -9.81 24.46 4.89
CA ALA A 26 -10.19 25.05 3.61
C ALA A 26 -9.04 25.04 2.60
N SER A 27 -7.83 25.36 3.05
CA SER A 27 -6.62 25.33 2.24
C SER A 27 -6.29 23.91 1.72
N ALA A 28 -6.38 22.88 2.56
CA ALA A 28 -6.15 21.49 2.16
C ALA A 28 -7.17 21.01 1.13
N GLU A 29 -8.43 21.42 1.25
CA GLU A 29 -9.50 21.07 0.32
C GLU A 29 -9.29 21.71 -1.08
N VAL A 30 -8.87 22.96 -1.10
CA VAL A 30 -8.51 23.66 -2.34
C VAL A 30 -7.35 22.94 -3.02
N LYS A 31 -6.30 22.58 -2.29
CA LYS A 31 -5.14 21.87 -2.82
C LYS A 31 -5.51 20.49 -3.38
N ILE A 32 -6.35 19.72 -2.69
CA ILE A 32 -6.84 18.43 -3.19
C ILE A 32 -7.61 18.62 -4.50
N ARG A 33 -8.46 19.66 -4.60
CA ARG A 33 -9.23 19.94 -5.81
C ARG A 33 -8.33 20.30 -6.99
N GLU A 34 -7.27 21.04 -6.76
CA GLU A 34 -6.28 21.38 -7.78
C GLU A 34 -5.54 20.12 -8.26
N LEU A 35 -5.05 19.29 -7.34
CA LEU A 35 -4.40 18.03 -7.66
C LEU A 35 -5.31 17.07 -8.44
N LEU A 36 -6.61 17.02 -8.10
CA LEU A 36 -7.59 16.23 -8.86
C LEU A 36 -7.79 16.75 -10.29
N LYS A 37 -7.77 18.07 -10.50
CA LYS A 37 -7.83 18.65 -11.86
C LYS A 37 -6.57 18.32 -12.67
N GLU A 38 -5.39 18.38 -12.04
CA GLU A 38 -4.14 17.99 -12.69
C GLU A 38 -4.13 16.50 -13.03
N LEU A 39 -4.57 15.65 -12.12
CA LEU A 39 -4.71 14.21 -12.32
C LEU A 39 -5.65 13.90 -13.49
N PHE A 40 -6.78 14.58 -13.57
CA PHE A 40 -7.72 14.43 -14.71
C PHE A 40 -7.05 14.73 -16.05
N LYS A 41 -6.27 15.83 -16.15
CA LYS A 41 -5.52 16.17 -17.36
C LYS A 41 -4.49 15.09 -17.71
N LEU A 42 -3.75 14.59 -16.70
CA LEU A 42 -2.77 13.50 -16.90
C LEU A 42 -3.43 12.23 -17.42
N ILE A 43 -4.59 11.83 -16.87
CA ILE A 43 -5.34 10.65 -17.34
C ILE A 43 -5.74 10.83 -18.82
N HIS A 44 -6.17 12.03 -19.22
CA HIS A 44 -6.51 12.28 -20.61
C HIS A 44 -5.28 12.17 -21.53
N SER A 45 -4.15 12.75 -21.10
CA SER A 45 -2.89 12.62 -21.86
C SER A 45 -2.41 11.16 -21.96
N VAL A 46 -2.57 10.34 -20.89
CA VAL A 46 -2.27 8.90 -20.93
C VAL A 46 -3.14 8.19 -21.98
N GLN A 47 -4.42 8.52 -22.06
CA GLN A 47 -5.32 7.92 -23.06
C GLN A 47 -4.91 8.26 -24.49
N GLU A 48 -4.45 9.50 -24.71
CA GLU A 48 -3.94 9.93 -26.04
C GLU A 48 -2.65 9.19 -26.42
N GLU A 49 -1.67 9.08 -25.49
CA GLU A 49 -0.44 8.33 -25.74
C GLU A 49 -0.70 6.85 -25.98
N ARG A 50 -1.59 6.24 -25.19
CA ARG A 50 -2.00 4.84 -25.37
C ARG A 50 -2.61 4.61 -26.75
N ALA A 51 -3.52 5.45 -27.20
CA ALA A 51 -4.13 5.36 -28.53
C ALA A 51 -3.07 5.45 -29.64
N ARG A 52 -2.03 6.29 -29.44
CA ARG A 52 -0.90 6.40 -30.37
C ARG A 52 -0.06 5.12 -30.39
N GLY A 53 0.26 4.57 -29.22
CA GLY A 53 0.98 3.30 -29.06
C GLY A 53 0.25 2.13 -29.72
N GLU A 54 -1.06 2.00 -29.51
CA GLU A 54 -1.91 0.97 -30.14
C GLU A 54 -1.90 1.08 -31.66
N HIS A 55 -1.94 2.30 -32.20
CA HIS A 55 -1.84 2.51 -33.63
C HIS A 55 -0.49 2.03 -34.18
N ASN A 56 0.62 2.33 -33.51
CA ASN A 56 1.96 1.89 -33.89
C ASN A 56 2.13 0.37 -33.80
N LEU A 57 1.60 -0.27 -32.77
CA LEU A 57 1.57 -1.75 -32.64
C LEU A 57 0.77 -2.37 -33.79
N SER A 58 -0.37 -1.81 -34.17
CA SER A 58 -1.14 -2.27 -35.33
C SER A 58 -0.33 -2.16 -36.64
N ASN A 59 0.44 -1.09 -36.82
CA ASN A 59 1.31 -0.93 -37.99
C ASN A 59 2.47 -1.94 -38.02
N ILE A 60 3.03 -2.29 -36.85
CA ILE A 60 4.03 -3.35 -36.72
C ILE A 60 3.42 -4.69 -37.16
N SER A 61 2.24 -5.07 -36.60
CA SER A 61 1.57 -6.32 -36.94
C SER A 61 1.28 -6.41 -38.45
N LYS A 62 0.70 -5.38 -39.04
CA LYS A 62 0.43 -5.31 -40.48
C LYS A 62 1.70 -5.45 -41.33
N THR A 63 2.81 -4.91 -40.85
CA THR A 63 4.11 -5.01 -41.56
C THR A 63 4.65 -6.43 -41.50
N HIS A 64 4.53 -7.11 -40.36
CA HIS A 64 4.88 -8.53 -40.22
C HIS A 64 4.03 -9.43 -41.09
N GLU A 65 2.71 -9.23 -41.12
CA GLU A 65 1.78 -9.99 -41.97
C GLU A 65 2.17 -9.89 -43.44
N ARG A 66 2.48 -8.67 -43.94
CA ARG A 66 2.94 -8.48 -45.32
C ARG A 66 4.25 -9.19 -45.59
N MET A 67 5.22 -9.15 -44.66
CA MET A 67 6.48 -9.88 -44.81
C MET A 67 6.26 -11.38 -44.93
N GLN A 68 5.32 -11.93 -44.15
CA GLN A 68 4.97 -13.36 -44.21
C GLN A 68 4.31 -13.72 -45.54
N GLN A 69 3.39 -12.87 -46.02
CA GLN A 69 2.71 -13.09 -47.33
C GLN A 69 3.69 -13.05 -48.51
N GLU A 70 4.63 -12.14 -48.48
CA GLU A 70 5.63 -11.99 -49.56
C GLU A 70 6.79 -13.01 -49.46
N GLN A 71 6.86 -13.76 -48.37
CA GLN A 71 7.93 -14.73 -48.05
C GLN A 71 9.36 -14.19 -48.23
N ARG A 72 9.52 -12.85 -48.18
CA ARG A 72 10.80 -12.16 -48.41
C ARG A 72 11.10 -11.17 -47.29
N ILE A 73 12.29 -11.30 -46.71
CA ILE A 73 12.84 -10.33 -45.76
C ILE A 73 13.70 -9.35 -46.59
N THR A 74 13.13 -8.26 -47.02
CA THR A 74 13.87 -7.21 -47.74
C THR A 74 14.49 -6.19 -46.80
N PRO A 75 15.59 -5.51 -47.19
CA PRO A 75 16.16 -4.42 -46.39
C PRO A 75 15.14 -3.28 -46.11
N TYR A 76 14.18 -3.08 -47.00
CA TYR A 76 13.07 -2.14 -46.81
C TYR A 76 12.24 -2.48 -45.56
N TYR A 77 11.78 -3.73 -45.41
CA TYR A 77 10.98 -4.16 -44.26
C TYR A 77 11.79 -4.10 -42.97
N LYS A 78 13.08 -4.47 -42.99
CA LYS A 78 13.95 -4.33 -41.83
C LYS A 78 14.05 -2.89 -41.31
N ASN A 79 14.30 -1.95 -42.21
CA ASN A 79 14.41 -0.53 -41.86
C ASN A 79 13.08 0.05 -41.41
N LYS A 80 11.97 -0.34 -42.05
CA LYS A 80 10.63 0.08 -41.67
C LYS A 80 10.25 -0.42 -40.29
N LEU A 81 10.47 -1.71 -40.00
CA LEU A 81 10.20 -2.30 -38.67
C LEU A 81 11.08 -1.66 -37.60
N ARG A 82 12.37 -1.42 -37.87
CA ARG A 82 13.25 -0.71 -36.93
C ARG A 82 12.70 0.67 -36.57
N GLY A 83 12.22 1.42 -37.54
CA GLY A 83 11.59 2.73 -37.32
C GLY A 83 10.33 2.60 -36.46
N LEU A 84 9.43 1.67 -36.81
CA LEU A 84 8.19 1.43 -36.07
C LEU A 84 8.43 0.98 -34.62
N TYR A 85 9.41 0.08 -34.39
CA TYR A 85 9.76 -0.35 -33.03
C TYR A 85 10.37 0.78 -32.20
N ASN A 86 11.24 1.62 -32.79
CA ASN A 86 11.79 2.78 -32.11
C ASN A 86 10.69 3.77 -31.71
N THR A 87 9.72 4.04 -32.61
CA THR A 87 8.59 4.90 -32.29
C THR A 87 7.72 4.29 -31.20
N ALA A 88 7.38 3.00 -31.29
CA ALA A 88 6.58 2.33 -30.26
C ALA A 88 7.26 2.32 -28.87
N MET A 89 8.60 2.21 -28.85
CA MET A 89 9.36 2.31 -27.61
C MET A 89 9.27 3.73 -27.00
N GLN A 90 9.41 4.76 -27.84
CA GLN A 90 9.28 6.15 -27.38
C GLN A 90 7.87 6.47 -26.87
N ASP A 91 6.83 5.98 -27.56
CA ASP A 91 5.43 6.15 -27.12
C ASP A 91 5.19 5.45 -25.78
N ALA A 92 5.72 4.22 -25.59
CA ALA A 92 5.61 3.50 -24.34
C ALA A 92 6.37 4.19 -23.18
N GLU A 93 7.55 4.76 -23.45
CA GLU A 93 8.29 5.55 -22.46
C GLU A 93 7.52 6.83 -22.06
N ALA A 94 6.92 7.51 -23.03
CA ALA A 94 6.10 8.71 -22.77
C ALA A 94 4.85 8.37 -21.93
N GLU A 95 4.13 7.30 -22.30
CA GLU A 95 2.98 6.80 -21.51
C GLU A 95 3.40 6.45 -20.08
N ALA A 96 4.49 5.72 -19.91
CA ALA A 96 5.01 5.33 -18.60
C ALA A 96 5.36 6.54 -17.73
N GLU A 97 5.93 7.60 -18.31
CA GLU A 97 6.24 8.82 -17.57
C GLU A 97 4.99 9.57 -17.11
N LEU A 98 3.97 9.65 -17.97
CA LEU A 98 2.68 10.26 -17.61
C LEU A 98 1.97 9.46 -16.49
N LEU A 99 2.01 8.14 -16.55
CA LEU A 99 1.46 7.27 -15.51
C LEU A 99 2.18 7.47 -14.17
N ARG A 100 3.51 7.59 -14.15
CA ARG A 100 4.27 7.90 -12.92
C ARG A 100 3.84 9.25 -12.34
N LYS A 101 3.75 10.29 -13.17
CA LYS A 101 3.26 11.62 -12.71
C LYS A 101 1.85 11.55 -12.14
N ALA A 102 0.97 10.74 -12.73
CA ALA A 102 -0.38 10.54 -12.19
C ALA A 102 -0.36 9.82 -10.83
N LEU A 103 0.48 8.81 -10.66
CA LEU A 103 0.67 8.11 -9.37
C LEU A 103 1.22 9.04 -8.29
N ASP A 104 2.16 9.94 -8.62
CA ASP A 104 2.69 10.93 -7.68
C ASP A 104 1.57 11.87 -7.20
N LYS A 105 0.69 12.34 -8.11
CA LYS A 105 -0.48 13.16 -7.73
C LYS A 105 -1.45 12.42 -6.81
N ILE A 106 -1.67 11.14 -7.06
CA ILE A 106 -2.49 10.29 -6.16
C ILE A 106 -1.84 10.17 -4.79
N SER A 107 -0.51 9.99 -4.74
CA SER A 107 0.25 9.92 -3.48
C SER A 107 0.15 11.23 -2.69
N ASP A 108 0.29 12.38 -3.36
CA ASP A 108 0.12 13.70 -2.74
C ASP A 108 -1.28 13.89 -2.14
N ILE A 109 -2.32 13.51 -2.89
CA ILE A 109 -3.71 13.57 -2.41
C ILE A 109 -3.91 12.68 -1.17
N LYS A 110 -3.36 11.46 -1.20
CA LYS A 110 -3.43 10.54 -0.05
C LYS A 110 -2.72 11.12 1.17
N SER A 111 -1.53 11.70 1.00
CA SER A 111 -0.75 12.33 2.06
C SER A 111 -1.49 13.52 2.70
N ILE A 112 -2.08 14.41 1.89
CA ILE A 112 -2.87 15.53 2.40
C ILE A 112 -4.10 15.04 3.19
N ARG A 113 -4.77 14.01 2.71
CA ARG A 113 -5.93 13.40 3.41
C ARG A 113 -5.53 12.76 4.73
N GLU A 114 -4.38 12.10 4.77
CA GLU A 114 -3.89 11.45 5.99
C GLU A 114 -3.46 12.47 7.04
N ASN A 115 -2.69 13.49 6.65
CA ASN A 115 -2.32 14.59 7.55
C ASN A 115 -3.58 15.26 8.14
N ARG A 116 -4.62 15.44 7.33
CA ARG A 116 -5.91 16.00 7.78
C ARG A 116 -6.65 15.10 8.78
N ARG A 117 -6.48 13.77 8.69
CA ARG A 117 -7.03 12.84 9.69
C ARG A 117 -6.29 12.89 11.02
N GLN A 118 -4.99 13.15 10.98
CA GLN A 118 -4.15 13.26 12.18
C GLN A 118 -4.40 14.56 12.93
N ASP A 119 -4.61 15.69 12.23
CA ASP A 119 -4.91 17.00 12.81
C ASP A 119 -6.34 17.11 13.36
N SER A 120 -7.23 16.20 13.01
CA SER A 120 -8.59 16.22 13.57
C SER A 120 -8.63 15.41 14.86
N ASP A 121 -8.79 16.10 16.00
CA ASP A 121 -9.12 15.53 17.32
C ASP A 121 -10.48 14.78 17.37
N ARG A 122 -11.01 14.42 16.21
CA ARG A 122 -12.23 13.62 16.14
C ARG A 122 -11.93 12.21 16.61
N PRO A 123 -12.69 11.68 17.58
CA PRO A 123 -12.58 10.28 17.94
C PRO A 123 -12.72 9.45 16.63
N LYS A 124 -11.72 8.63 16.33
CA LYS A 124 -11.79 7.74 15.16
C LYS A 124 -13.07 6.94 15.29
N GLN A 125 -13.97 7.10 14.35
CA GLN A 125 -15.27 6.46 14.36
C GLN A 125 -15.05 4.94 14.36
N ILE A 126 -15.69 4.24 15.31
CA ILE A 126 -15.67 2.77 15.37
C ILE A 126 -16.15 2.27 14.02
N MET A 127 -15.27 1.57 13.31
CA MET A 127 -15.55 1.08 11.98
C MET A 127 -16.25 -0.27 12.10
N ARG A 128 -17.44 -0.40 11.50
CA ARG A 128 -18.12 -1.70 11.46
C ARG A 128 -17.22 -2.74 10.77
N ARG A 129 -17.16 -3.96 11.28
CA ARG A 129 -16.29 -5.04 10.77
C ARG A 129 -16.37 -5.21 9.24
N GLY A 130 -17.56 -5.20 8.65
CA GLY A 130 -17.71 -5.31 7.19
C GLY A 130 -17.06 -4.17 6.41
N VAL A 131 -17.12 -2.93 6.94
CA VAL A 131 -16.46 -1.76 6.33
C VAL A 131 -14.93 -1.89 6.46
N LEU A 132 -14.47 -2.36 7.63
CA LEU A 132 -13.04 -2.63 7.84
C LEU A 132 -12.52 -3.67 6.85
N MET A 133 -13.20 -4.80 6.69
CA MET A 133 -12.79 -5.86 5.74
C MET A 133 -12.79 -5.35 4.30
N SER A 134 -13.80 -4.59 3.88
CA SER A 134 -13.82 -3.95 2.56
C SER A 134 -12.66 -2.98 2.37
N MET A 135 -12.30 -2.21 3.38
CA MET A 135 -11.15 -1.30 3.33
C MET A 135 -9.82 -2.08 3.20
N LEU A 136 -9.65 -3.18 3.93
CA LEU A 136 -8.46 -4.02 3.83
C LEU A 136 -8.33 -4.62 2.43
N GLN A 137 -9.42 -5.13 1.87
CA GLN A 137 -9.45 -5.64 0.50
C GLN A 137 -9.10 -4.55 -0.51
N GLN A 138 -9.69 -3.35 -0.37
CA GLN A 138 -9.36 -2.21 -1.22
C GLN A 138 -7.88 -1.84 -1.14
N ASN A 139 -7.30 -1.80 0.06
CA ASN A 139 -5.88 -1.50 0.26
C ASN A 139 -4.95 -2.55 -0.38
N ALA A 140 -5.37 -3.81 -0.41
CA ALA A 140 -4.65 -4.87 -1.09
C ALA A 140 -4.68 -4.70 -2.62
N VAL A 141 -5.87 -4.44 -3.18
CA VAL A 141 -6.05 -4.25 -4.63
C VAL A 141 -5.33 -3.01 -5.13
N THR A 142 -5.36 -1.91 -4.36
CA THR A 142 -4.75 -0.63 -4.73
C THR A 142 -3.26 -0.52 -4.41
N LEU A 143 -2.63 -1.60 -3.94
CA LEU A 143 -1.18 -1.63 -3.75
C LEU A 143 -0.50 -1.46 -5.12
N PRO A 144 0.35 -0.44 -5.32
CA PRO A 144 0.99 -0.20 -6.60
C PRO A 144 1.94 -1.35 -6.97
N LEU A 145 1.92 -1.75 -8.23
CA LEU A 145 2.84 -2.72 -8.79
C LEU A 145 4.20 -2.05 -9.00
N TRP A 146 5.28 -2.70 -8.57
CA TRP A 146 6.62 -2.30 -8.93
C TRP A 146 6.89 -2.66 -10.40
N VAL A 147 7.36 -1.68 -11.16
CA VAL A 147 7.80 -1.87 -12.56
C VAL A 147 9.23 -1.42 -12.65
N SER A 148 10.16 -2.40 -12.63
CA SER A 148 11.59 -2.17 -12.72
C SER A 148 12.02 -1.76 -14.13
N LYS A 149 13.05 -0.92 -14.23
CA LYS A 149 13.81 -0.75 -15.46
C LYS A 149 14.83 -1.90 -15.58
N PRO A 150 15.28 -2.25 -16.79
CA PRO A 150 16.29 -3.27 -16.95
C PRO A 150 17.53 -3.02 -16.07
N GLY A 151 17.84 -3.97 -15.17
CA GLY A 151 18.94 -3.87 -14.21
C GLY A 151 18.67 -3.14 -12.91
N GLU A 152 17.47 -2.61 -12.71
CA GLU A 152 17.02 -2.01 -11.45
C GLU A 152 16.48 -3.11 -10.51
N LYS A 153 16.91 -3.06 -9.25
CA LYS A 153 16.45 -4.03 -8.24
C LYS A 153 15.19 -3.51 -7.52
N PRO A 154 14.32 -4.43 -7.08
CA PRO A 154 13.16 -4.07 -6.28
C PRO A 154 13.56 -3.29 -5.01
N PRO A 155 12.86 -2.19 -4.68
CA PRO A 155 13.15 -1.40 -3.49
C PRO A 155 12.73 -2.13 -2.21
N PRO A 156 13.20 -1.69 -1.04
CA PRO A 156 12.69 -2.16 0.24
C PRO A 156 11.16 -2.06 0.32
N LEU A 157 10.53 -3.04 0.97
CA LEU A 157 9.08 -3.19 1.06
C LEU A 157 8.35 -3.41 -0.28
N CYS A 158 9.06 -3.94 -1.27
CA CYS A 158 8.47 -4.50 -2.47
C CYS A 158 8.28 -6.00 -2.26
N GLY A 159 7.02 -6.46 -2.16
CA GLY A 159 6.72 -7.85 -1.89
C GLY A 159 7.46 -8.41 -0.65
N ALA A 160 8.31 -9.41 -0.87
CA ALA A 160 9.11 -10.08 0.17
C ALA A 160 10.38 -9.32 0.58
N VAL A 161 10.75 -8.24 -0.14
CA VAL A 161 11.96 -7.48 0.17
C VAL A 161 11.79 -6.75 1.50
N ALA A 162 12.64 -7.09 2.47
CA ALA A 162 12.57 -6.51 3.81
C ALA A 162 12.84 -5.00 3.81
N ALA A 163 12.29 -4.30 4.80
CA ALA A 163 12.66 -2.92 5.06
C ALA A 163 14.13 -2.79 5.47
N ASP A 164 14.76 -1.68 5.15
CA ASP A 164 16.11 -1.36 5.65
C ASP A 164 16.13 -1.31 7.18
N ASN A 165 17.28 -1.62 7.77
CA ASN A 165 17.44 -1.61 9.24
C ASN A 165 17.18 -0.23 9.87
N THR A 166 17.43 0.83 9.10
CA THR A 166 17.18 2.23 9.50
C THR A 166 15.74 2.65 9.31
N TYR A 167 14.94 1.87 8.60
CA TYR A 167 13.55 2.21 8.32
C TYR A 167 12.74 2.42 9.60
N VAL A 168 11.98 3.50 9.61
CA VAL A 168 11.01 3.82 10.66
C VAL A 168 9.66 4.04 9.99
N ALA A 169 8.67 3.23 10.37
CA ALA A 169 7.31 3.39 9.91
C ALA A 169 6.74 4.73 10.41
N LYS A 170 6.04 5.44 9.53
CA LYS A 170 5.47 6.75 9.83
C LYS A 170 4.14 6.61 10.55
N THR A 171 3.71 7.68 11.22
CA THR A 171 2.36 7.79 11.76
C THR A 171 1.31 7.56 10.66
N GLY A 172 0.33 6.69 10.94
CA GLY A 172 -0.69 6.27 9.97
C GLY A 172 -0.34 5.02 9.15
N ASP A 173 0.94 4.60 9.12
CA ASP A 173 1.33 3.38 8.43
C ASP A 173 0.70 2.15 9.09
N LYS A 174 0.29 1.19 8.25
CA LYS A 174 -0.19 -0.12 8.72
C LYS A 174 0.98 -1.08 8.86
N VAL A 175 1.01 -1.77 9.97
CA VAL A 175 2.09 -2.69 10.34
C VAL A 175 1.52 -3.97 10.95
N ALA A 176 2.27 -5.06 10.88
CA ALA A 176 2.04 -6.21 11.74
C ALA A 176 2.77 -5.98 13.06
N ALA A 177 2.05 -6.07 14.16
CA ALA A 177 2.53 -5.80 15.52
C ALA A 177 2.35 -7.02 16.41
N ARG A 178 3.44 -7.46 17.10
CA ARG A 178 3.36 -8.55 18.06
C ARG A 178 3.02 -7.99 19.43
N VAL A 179 1.79 -8.21 19.86
CA VAL A 179 1.24 -7.74 21.13
C VAL A 179 1.02 -8.91 22.08
N LYS A 180 1.01 -8.62 23.38
CA LYS A 180 0.57 -9.57 24.39
C LYS A 180 -0.90 -9.38 24.67
N SER A 181 -1.67 -10.46 24.57
CA SER A 181 -3.05 -10.52 25.04
C SER A 181 -3.12 -10.43 26.57
N GLN A 182 -4.30 -10.17 27.11
CA GLN A 182 -4.57 -10.18 28.56
C GLN A 182 -4.25 -11.54 29.20
N ASP A 183 -4.41 -12.62 28.42
CA ASP A 183 -4.11 -14.00 28.85
C ASP A 183 -2.60 -14.33 28.80
N GLY A 184 -1.77 -13.38 28.41
CA GLY A 184 -0.31 -13.53 28.32
C GLY A 184 0.20 -14.15 27.02
N GLU A 185 -0.68 -14.54 26.10
CA GLU A 185 -0.33 -15.04 24.77
C GLU A 185 0.16 -13.92 23.87
N GLU A 186 1.08 -14.24 22.97
CA GLU A 186 1.61 -13.28 21.99
C GLU A 186 0.94 -13.49 20.64
N ASN A 187 0.24 -12.46 20.18
CA ASN A 187 -0.49 -12.46 18.91
C ASN A 187 0.07 -11.39 17.96
N TRP A 188 0.09 -11.70 16.67
CA TRP A 188 0.39 -10.75 15.65
C TRP A 188 -0.90 -10.12 15.12
N ILE A 189 -1.05 -8.81 15.28
CA ILE A 189 -2.23 -8.06 14.86
C ILE A 189 -1.86 -7.04 13.78
N LEU A 190 -2.84 -6.70 12.97
CA LEU A 190 -2.76 -5.55 12.06
C LEU A 190 -3.03 -4.28 12.86
N ALA A 191 -2.05 -3.40 12.91
CA ALA A 191 -2.09 -2.18 13.71
C ALA A 191 -1.72 -0.95 12.90
N GLU A 192 -2.11 0.23 13.40
CA GLU A 192 -1.75 1.53 12.85
C GLU A 192 -0.70 2.18 13.74
N VAL A 193 0.39 2.67 13.15
CA VAL A 193 1.43 3.41 13.87
C VAL A 193 0.88 4.77 14.29
N VAL A 194 0.97 5.08 15.56
CA VAL A 194 0.62 6.38 16.14
C VAL A 194 1.84 7.27 16.27
N SER A 195 2.92 6.73 16.84
CA SER A 195 4.18 7.46 17.01
C SER A 195 5.37 6.50 17.15
N PHE A 196 6.56 7.02 16.95
CA PHE A 196 7.81 6.32 17.22
C PHE A 196 8.69 7.16 18.16
N ASN A 197 9.09 6.57 19.28
CA ASN A 197 10.03 7.19 20.22
C ASN A 197 11.43 6.65 19.94
N SER A 198 12.30 7.48 19.39
CA SER A 198 13.68 7.11 19.04
C SER A 198 14.54 6.81 20.26
N ASN A 199 14.30 7.46 21.41
CA ASN A 199 15.10 7.28 22.63
C ASN A 199 14.85 5.89 23.26
N SER A 200 13.60 5.44 23.28
CA SER A 200 13.22 4.12 23.80
C SER A 200 13.19 3.02 22.73
N ASN A 201 13.34 3.39 21.46
CA ASN A 201 13.22 2.51 20.30
C ASN A 201 11.89 1.70 20.31
N LYS A 202 10.79 2.42 20.63
CA LYS A 202 9.45 1.86 20.73
C LYS A 202 8.47 2.58 19.83
N TYR A 203 7.51 1.82 19.31
CA TYR A 203 6.33 2.32 18.63
C TYR A 203 5.14 2.37 19.59
N GLU A 204 4.31 3.38 19.45
CA GLU A 204 2.94 3.40 19.90
C GLU A 204 2.08 2.99 18.70
N VAL A 205 1.28 1.93 18.86
CA VAL A 205 0.41 1.42 17.81
C VAL A 205 -1.01 1.23 18.34
N ASP A 206 -2.00 1.52 17.51
CA ASP A 206 -3.41 1.26 17.79
C ASP A 206 -3.85 0.01 17.02
N ASP A 207 -4.56 -0.91 17.68
CA ASP A 207 -5.23 -2.02 17.00
C ASP A 207 -6.29 -1.47 16.02
N ILE A 208 -6.39 -2.09 14.83
CA ILE A 208 -7.36 -1.66 13.82
C ILE A 208 -8.78 -2.13 14.16
N ASP A 209 -8.92 -3.29 14.82
CA ASP A 209 -10.20 -3.96 15.09
C ASP A 209 -10.68 -3.74 16.55
N ALA A 210 -10.09 -2.83 17.28
CA ALA A 210 -10.52 -2.55 18.66
C ALA A 210 -11.99 -2.05 18.68
N GLU A 211 -12.89 -2.85 19.25
CA GLU A 211 -14.34 -2.58 19.27
C GLU A 211 -14.74 -1.45 20.22
N GLU A 212 -14.09 -1.32 21.37
CA GLU A 212 -14.35 -0.24 22.33
C GLU A 212 -13.04 0.31 22.92
N GLY A 213 -12.79 1.60 22.65
CA GLY A 213 -11.64 2.29 23.20
C GLY A 213 -10.33 1.69 22.71
N LYS A 214 -9.73 2.32 21.73
CA LYS A 214 -8.51 1.87 21.07
C LYS A 214 -7.50 1.34 22.08
N GLU A 215 -7.24 0.06 22.01
CA GLU A 215 -6.17 -0.54 22.77
C GLU A 215 -4.85 -0.07 22.14
N ARG A 216 -4.18 0.85 22.84
CA ARG A 216 -2.87 1.36 22.45
C ARG A 216 -1.78 0.53 23.07
N HIS A 217 -0.88 0.04 22.23
CA HIS A 217 0.23 -0.78 22.65
C HIS A 217 1.55 -0.05 22.46
N SER A 218 2.39 -0.05 23.53
CA SER A 218 3.77 0.44 23.45
C SER A 218 4.71 -0.74 23.26
N ILE A 219 5.23 -0.92 22.05
CA ILE A 219 6.01 -2.11 21.66
C ILE A 219 7.35 -1.76 21.05
N SER A 220 8.35 -2.62 21.22
CA SER A 220 9.69 -2.39 20.68
C SER A 220 9.71 -2.51 19.15
N LYS A 221 10.57 -1.74 18.48
CA LYS A 221 10.75 -1.75 17.02
C LYS A 221 10.92 -3.16 16.43
N ARG A 222 11.59 -4.07 17.13
CA ARG A 222 11.79 -5.46 16.68
C ARG A 222 10.51 -6.29 16.65
N ARG A 223 9.45 -5.88 17.36
CA ARG A 223 8.13 -6.54 17.39
C ARG A 223 7.15 -5.94 16.37
N VAL A 224 7.63 -5.08 15.49
CA VAL A 224 6.86 -4.47 14.41
C VAL A 224 7.46 -4.88 13.08
N VAL A 225 6.62 -5.29 12.15
CA VAL A 225 6.97 -5.60 10.76
C VAL A 225 6.16 -4.67 9.86
N PRO A 226 6.82 -3.77 9.11
CA PRO A 226 6.14 -2.96 8.11
C PRO A 226 5.53 -3.84 7.03
N LEU A 227 4.35 -3.46 6.54
CA LEU A 227 3.73 -4.14 5.39
C LEU A 227 4.37 -3.68 4.08
N PRO A 228 4.34 -4.52 3.03
CA PRO A 228 4.76 -4.12 1.69
C PRO A 228 4.03 -2.86 1.22
N ILE A 229 4.76 -1.95 0.59
CA ILE A 229 4.23 -0.71 -0.03
C ILE A 229 4.19 -0.80 -1.55
N TRP A 230 4.83 -1.83 -2.11
CA TRP A 230 4.81 -2.18 -3.52
C TRP A 230 4.45 -3.65 -3.69
N LYS A 231 3.67 -3.94 -4.73
CA LYS A 231 3.45 -5.29 -5.22
C LYS A 231 4.66 -5.71 -6.07
N ALA A 232 5.25 -6.87 -5.80
CA ALA A 232 6.29 -7.42 -6.67
C ALA A 232 5.67 -7.96 -7.96
N ASN A 233 6.36 -7.78 -9.09
CA ASN A 233 5.94 -8.33 -10.37
C ASN A 233 6.63 -9.70 -10.57
N PRO A 234 5.86 -10.81 -10.64
CA PRO A 234 6.43 -12.14 -10.84
C PRO A 234 7.24 -12.30 -12.14
N ASP A 235 6.85 -11.54 -13.18
CA ASP A 235 7.47 -11.64 -14.50
C ASP A 235 8.85 -10.97 -14.57
N THR A 236 9.06 -9.89 -13.80
CA THR A 236 10.29 -9.09 -13.86
C THR A 236 11.15 -9.22 -12.61
N ASP A 237 10.54 -9.45 -11.44
CA ASP A 237 11.20 -9.42 -10.13
C ASP A 237 10.78 -10.63 -9.26
N PRO A 238 10.92 -11.87 -9.74
CA PRO A 238 10.51 -13.07 -9.01
C PRO A 238 11.26 -13.24 -7.67
N GLU A 239 12.46 -12.68 -7.53
CA GLU A 239 13.24 -12.67 -6.29
C GLU A 239 12.62 -11.81 -5.19
N ALA A 240 11.71 -10.91 -5.52
CA ALA A 240 10.92 -10.13 -4.57
C ALA A 240 9.67 -10.85 -4.06
N LEU A 241 9.52 -12.14 -4.38
CA LEU A 241 8.45 -13.00 -3.89
C LEU A 241 8.99 -14.06 -2.94
N PHE A 242 8.18 -14.47 -1.97
CA PHE A 242 8.47 -15.64 -1.15
C PHE A 242 8.31 -16.91 -1.99
N PRO A 243 9.34 -17.75 -2.13
CA PRO A 243 9.23 -19.00 -2.87
C PRO A 243 8.36 -20.02 -2.15
N LYS A 244 7.86 -21.02 -2.91
CA LYS A 244 7.10 -22.16 -2.36
C LYS A 244 7.83 -22.81 -1.19
N GLY A 245 7.09 -23.15 -0.13
CA GLY A 245 7.61 -23.77 1.09
C GLY A 245 8.22 -22.79 2.10
N THR A 246 8.25 -21.50 1.80
CA THR A 246 8.75 -20.49 2.75
C THR A 246 7.78 -20.29 3.90
N LEU A 247 8.29 -20.35 5.14
CA LEU A 247 7.55 -19.98 6.34
C LEU A 247 7.45 -18.46 6.46
N MET A 248 6.26 -17.96 6.67
CA MET A 248 5.93 -16.53 6.73
C MET A 248 4.81 -16.24 7.74
N LEU A 249 4.52 -14.97 7.96
CA LEU A 249 3.30 -14.51 8.61
C LEU A 249 2.34 -14.01 7.54
N SER A 250 1.10 -14.46 7.61
CA SER A 250 0.05 -14.08 6.66
C SER A 250 -1.22 -13.67 7.40
N LEU A 251 -1.87 -12.62 6.92
CA LEU A 251 -3.15 -12.18 7.47
C LEU A 251 -4.22 -13.23 7.15
N TYR A 252 -4.88 -13.76 8.18
CA TYR A 252 -5.94 -14.73 7.96
C TYR A 252 -7.15 -14.06 7.31
N PRO A 253 -7.74 -14.63 6.27
CA PRO A 253 -8.86 -14.03 5.55
C PRO A 253 -10.01 -13.60 6.47
N GLN A 254 -10.55 -12.41 6.24
CA GLN A 254 -11.63 -11.80 7.01
C GLN A 254 -11.31 -11.56 8.50
N THR A 255 -10.03 -11.50 8.86
CA THR A 255 -9.57 -11.10 10.21
C THR A 255 -8.54 -9.98 10.12
N THR A 256 -8.09 -9.52 11.28
CA THR A 256 -6.98 -8.56 11.43
C THR A 256 -5.75 -9.19 12.10
N CYS A 257 -5.73 -10.51 12.21
CA CYS A 257 -4.65 -11.26 12.84
C CYS A 257 -3.76 -11.97 11.81
N PHE A 258 -2.45 -11.93 12.04
CA PHE A 258 -1.48 -12.68 11.25
C PHE A 258 -1.15 -14.00 11.95
N TYR A 259 -1.10 -15.05 11.17
CA TYR A 259 -0.72 -16.39 11.62
C TYR A 259 0.45 -16.91 10.82
N ARG A 260 1.14 -17.90 11.38
CA ARG A 260 2.20 -18.60 10.67
C ARG A 260 1.59 -19.41 9.53
N ALA A 261 2.22 -19.34 8.39
CA ALA A 261 1.77 -20.01 7.18
C ALA A 261 2.95 -20.36 6.29
N ILE A 262 2.76 -21.34 5.42
CA ILE A 262 3.73 -21.74 4.40
C ILE A 262 3.18 -21.35 3.03
N VAL A 263 4.06 -20.84 2.16
CA VAL A 263 3.72 -20.58 0.75
C VAL A 263 3.46 -21.90 0.05
N ASP A 264 2.23 -22.13 -0.40
CA ASP A 264 1.87 -23.23 -1.28
C ASP A 264 2.23 -22.88 -2.73
N GLU A 265 1.70 -21.76 -3.24
CA GLU A 265 2.10 -21.22 -4.55
C GLU A 265 2.30 -19.70 -4.48
N PRO A 266 3.43 -19.18 -5.00
CA PRO A 266 3.61 -17.75 -5.17
C PRO A 266 2.72 -17.22 -6.29
N PRO A 267 2.44 -15.90 -6.37
CA PRO A 267 1.76 -15.28 -7.50
C PRO A 267 2.44 -15.62 -8.83
N LYS A 268 1.66 -15.97 -9.84
CA LYS A 268 2.12 -16.29 -11.21
C LYS A 268 2.04 -15.07 -12.13
N GLY A 269 1.17 -14.12 -11.80
CA GLY A 269 0.98 -12.88 -12.55
C GLY A 269 0.90 -11.65 -11.64
N PRO A 270 0.99 -10.44 -12.20
CA PRO A 270 1.01 -9.18 -11.44
C PRO A 270 -0.24 -8.91 -10.61
N GLN A 271 -1.35 -9.57 -10.94
CA GLN A 271 -2.63 -9.41 -10.22
C GLN A 271 -2.96 -10.57 -9.28
N ASP A 272 -2.15 -11.63 -9.30
CA ASP A 272 -2.40 -12.80 -8.50
C ASP A 272 -2.03 -12.60 -7.03
N ASP A 273 -2.71 -13.35 -6.17
CA ASP A 273 -2.45 -13.46 -4.76
C ASP A 273 -1.59 -14.71 -4.46
N TYR A 274 -1.02 -14.78 -3.25
CA TYR A 274 -0.39 -16.00 -2.76
C TYR A 274 -1.43 -17.06 -2.44
N SER A 275 -1.15 -18.32 -2.78
CA SER A 275 -1.79 -19.48 -2.14
C SER A 275 -0.97 -19.86 -0.92
N VAL A 276 -1.59 -19.92 0.26
CA VAL A 276 -0.91 -20.16 1.54
C VAL A 276 -1.61 -21.22 2.36
N LEU A 277 -0.85 -22.00 3.14
CA LEU A 277 -1.32 -23.00 4.09
C LEU A 277 -1.02 -22.48 5.50
N PHE A 278 -2.04 -22.19 6.28
CA PHE A 278 -1.88 -21.75 7.67
C PHE A 278 -1.59 -22.93 8.60
N GLU A 279 -0.69 -22.74 9.57
CA GLU A 279 -0.48 -23.73 10.63
C GLU A 279 -1.78 -23.92 11.43
N ASP A 280 -2.32 -25.14 11.44
CA ASP A 280 -3.57 -25.48 12.12
C ASP A 280 -3.54 -26.94 12.56
N THR A 281 -3.47 -27.15 13.87
CA THR A 281 -3.39 -28.49 14.48
C THR A 281 -4.70 -29.29 14.38
N SER A 282 -5.79 -28.70 13.93
CA SER A 282 -7.05 -29.40 13.69
C SER A 282 -7.02 -30.28 12.43
N TYR A 283 -6.07 -30.03 11.52
CA TYR A 283 -5.86 -30.85 10.33
C TYR A 283 -4.75 -31.88 10.55
N ALA A 284 -4.91 -33.05 9.93
CA ALA A 284 -3.98 -34.18 10.09
C ALA A 284 -2.52 -33.83 9.70
N ASP A 285 -2.37 -32.99 8.65
CA ASP A 285 -1.08 -32.56 8.15
C ASP A 285 -0.53 -31.32 8.90
N GLY A 286 -1.28 -30.81 9.89
CA GLY A 286 -0.92 -29.62 10.65
C GLY A 286 -1.13 -28.29 9.91
N TYR A 287 -1.80 -28.32 8.75
CA TYR A 287 -2.03 -27.14 7.92
C TYR A 287 -3.46 -27.07 7.38
N SER A 288 -3.97 -25.85 7.22
CA SER A 288 -5.26 -25.59 6.58
C SER A 288 -5.23 -25.94 5.08
N PRO A 289 -6.40 -26.10 4.43
CA PRO A 289 -6.48 -26.04 2.97
C PRO A 289 -5.89 -24.71 2.43
N PRO A 290 -5.48 -24.66 1.15
CA PRO A 290 -4.93 -23.46 0.54
C PRO A 290 -5.92 -22.29 0.59
N LEU A 291 -5.46 -21.12 1.07
CA LEU A 291 -6.21 -19.88 1.11
C LEU A 291 -5.48 -18.79 0.33
N MET A 292 -6.23 -17.94 -0.37
CA MET A 292 -5.66 -16.84 -1.16
C MET A 292 -5.45 -15.61 -0.27
N VAL A 293 -4.22 -15.07 -0.26
CA VAL A 293 -3.86 -13.87 0.51
C VAL A 293 -3.05 -12.91 -0.35
N ALA A 294 -3.50 -11.66 -0.38
CA ALA A 294 -2.86 -10.62 -1.17
C ALA A 294 -1.42 -10.33 -0.70
N GLN A 295 -0.53 -10.01 -1.66
CA GLN A 295 0.88 -9.72 -1.39
C GLN A 295 1.10 -8.70 -0.26
N ARG A 296 0.20 -7.72 -0.12
CA ARG A 296 0.26 -6.72 0.95
C ARG A 296 0.25 -7.30 2.35
N TYR A 297 -0.37 -8.45 2.53
CA TYR A 297 -0.61 -9.08 3.83
C TYR A 297 0.20 -10.36 4.05
N VAL A 298 1.27 -10.52 3.29
CA VAL A 298 2.24 -11.61 3.42
C VAL A 298 3.58 -11.00 3.76
N ILE A 299 4.14 -11.36 4.92
CA ILE A 299 5.37 -10.78 5.46
C ILE A 299 6.31 -11.85 5.99
N ALA A 300 7.61 -11.52 6.06
CA ALA A 300 8.59 -12.42 6.61
C ALA A 300 8.30 -12.78 8.08
N CYS A 301 8.36 -14.06 8.41
CA CYS A 301 8.31 -14.51 9.78
C CYS A 301 9.57 -14.05 10.53
N LYS A 302 9.39 -13.26 11.58
CA LYS A 302 10.47 -12.94 12.52
C LYS A 302 10.45 -13.98 13.63
N ASP A 303 11.19 -15.08 13.46
CA ASP A 303 11.44 -15.99 14.57
C ASP A 303 12.35 -15.30 15.59
N ASP A 304 11.96 -15.31 16.85
CA ASP A 304 12.90 -15.08 17.94
C ASP A 304 13.92 -16.22 17.85
N LYS A 305 15.14 -15.92 17.39
CA LYS A 305 16.23 -16.89 17.57
C LYS A 305 16.25 -17.26 19.03
N LYS A 306 15.78 -18.46 19.36
CA LYS A 306 16.03 -19.04 20.68
C LYS A 306 17.52 -18.97 20.89
N LYS A 307 17.95 -18.13 21.87
CA LYS A 307 19.28 -18.15 22.42
C LYS A 307 19.50 -19.46 23.15
#